data_b498941b82e1aa0a185b8b84b20e807e
#
_entry.id   b498941b82e1aa0a185b8b84b20e807e
#
_cell.length_a   1.000
_cell.length_b   1.000
_cell.length_c   1.000
_cell.angle_alpha   90.00
_cell.angle_beta   90.00
_cell.angle_gamma   90.00
#
_symmetry.space_group_name_H-M   'P 1'
#
loop_
_entity.id
_entity.type
_entity.pdbx_description
1 polymer ?
#
loop_
_entity_poly.entity_id
_entity_poly.type
_entity_poly.pdbx_seq_one_letter_code
_entity_poly.pdbx_strand_id
1 'polypeptide(L)'
;LVEAGTNQVVIGKSGYDATVTAGTSFSSIGFSTFARSADTVMLINRLTDDGSVIKIQGQTNNEGSINVSGSTVSYNAFTGSHWSRLADNSKPTIFRGTIMESIDEMCDWYQAVADVAESTDDKGNVKPAHKIKQEISLPDGKSVGDAITFTFIETEYTGTIVKEDDVKHTKCKVSDTADSKKVYGVFSNWDDADDGLDGDVNDMMVAQVGTYIIRVNKDVTVEAGDLLVSNGDGTAKVQDDDIIRSKTVAKVNSNIKVETYSDGSYTVPCTLHC
;
A
#
# COMPACT_ATOMS: atom_id res chain seq x y z
N LEU A 1 -3.45 36.57 -8.63
CA LEU A 1 -4.14 35.29 -8.75
C LEU A 1 -3.56 34.55 -9.94
N VAL A 2 -3.08 33.33 -9.75
CA VAL A 2 -2.66 32.45 -10.86
C VAL A 2 -3.80 31.47 -11.07
N GLU A 3 -4.51 31.58 -12.18
CA GLU A 3 -5.52 30.60 -12.58
C GLU A 3 -4.90 29.60 -13.54
N ALA A 4 -4.92 28.33 -13.17
CA ALA A 4 -4.61 27.24 -14.07
C ALA A 4 -5.91 26.82 -14.77
N GLY A 5 -6.10 27.27 -16.00
CA GLY A 5 -7.24 26.84 -16.83
C GLY A 5 -7.24 25.33 -17.08
N THR A 6 -7.18 24.92 -18.33
CA THR A 6 -7.01 23.49 -18.71
C THR A 6 -5.58 22.98 -18.51
N ASN A 7 -4.62 23.88 -18.24
CA ASN A 7 -3.20 23.56 -18.10
C ASN A 7 -2.76 23.60 -16.63
N GLN A 8 -1.68 22.95 -16.34
CA GLN A 8 -1.04 22.95 -15.02
C GLN A 8 -0.21 24.22 -14.79
N VAL A 9 -0.07 24.62 -13.53
CA VAL A 9 0.91 25.61 -13.10
C VAL A 9 2.23 24.88 -12.79
N VAL A 10 3.30 25.28 -13.43
CA VAL A 10 4.64 24.69 -13.24
C VAL A 10 5.61 25.77 -12.79
N ILE A 11 6.35 25.52 -11.73
CA ILE A 11 7.30 26.45 -11.15
C ILE A 11 8.68 25.77 -11.11
N GLY A 12 9.64 26.33 -11.82
CA GLY A 12 11.04 25.87 -11.77
C GLY A 12 11.34 24.62 -12.59
N LYS A 13 10.43 24.16 -13.46
CA LYS A 13 10.68 23.05 -14.39
C LYS A 13 9.91 23.21 -15.70
N SER A 14 10.34 22.50 -16.74
CA SER A 14 9.81 22.59 -18.10
C SER A 14 8.68 21.63 -18.41
N GLY A 15 7.76 21.40 -17.50
CA GLY A 15 6.63 20.51 -17.75
C GLY A 15 6.31 19.61 -16.55
N TYR A 16 5.40 18.70 -16.79
CA TYR A 16 4.91 17.77 -15.82
C TYR A 16 5.76 16.49 -15.83
N ASP A 17 6.86 16.51 -15.12
CA ASP A 17 7.69 15.32 -14.94
C ASP A 17 8.37 15.38 -13.57
N ALA A 18 7.88 14.57 -12.64
CA ALA A 18 8.43 14.47 -11.29
C ALA A 18 9.64 13.54 -11.20
N THR A 19 9.90 12.78 -12.25
CA THR A 19 10.92 11.71 -12.21
C THR A 19 12.33 12.20 -12.52
N VAL A 20 12.46 13.18 -13.39
CA VAL A 20 13.78 13.60 -13.91
C VAL A 20 14.05 15.10 -13.79
N THR A 21 13.07 15.92 -13.47
CA THR A 21 13.21 17.37 -13.40
C THR A 21 12.80 17.92 -12.04
N ALA A 22 13.71 18.63 -11.37
CA ALA A 22 13.40 19.30 -10.11
C ALA A 22 12.40 20.45 -10.33
N GLY A 23 11.50 20.67 -9.38
CA GLY A 23 10.51 21.73 -9.37
C GLY A 23 9.17 21.31 -8.77
N THR A 24 8.19 22.21 -8.85
CA THR A 24 6.83 22.00 -8.34
C THR A 24 5.83 22.15 -9.47
N SER A 25 4.81 21.33 -9.52
CA SER A 25 3.69 21.50 -10.42
C SER A 25 2.36 21.27 -9.72
N PHE A 26 1.34 21.98 -10.18
CA PHE A 26 -0.06 21.82 -9.80
C PHE A 26 -0.85 21.46 -11.05
N SER A 27 -1.37 20.26 -11.09
CA SER A 27 -2.11 19.76 -12.26
C SER A 27 -3.54 20.27 -12.28
N SER A 28 -4.10 20.48 -13.47
CA SER A 28 -5.52 20.82 -13.66
C SER A 28 -6.47 19.71 -13.25
N ILE A 29 -5.99 18.47 -13.15
CA ILE A 29 -6.77 17.30 -12.67
C ILE A 29 -6.64 17.06 -11.17
N GLY A 30 -6.04 17.99 -10.42
CA GLY A 30 -6.14 18.05 -8.96
C GLY A 30 -4.99 17.43 -8.18
N PHE A 31 -3.87 17.06 -8.80
CA PHE A 31 -2.71 16.63 -8.04
C PHE A 31 -1.50 17.57 -8.17
N SER A 32 -0.60 17.48 -7.19
CA SER A 32 0.59 18.32 -7.12
C SER A 32 1.85 17.47 -7.03
N THR A 33 2.92 17.89 -7.70
CA THR A 33 4.22 17.25 -7.59
C THR A 33 5.26 18.20 -7.03
N PHE A 34 6.14 17.67 -6.19
CA PHE A 34 7.29 18.36 -5.64
C PHE A 34 8.51 17.49 -5.89
N ALA A 35 9.48 17.97 -6.61
CA ALA A 35 10.68 17.22 -6.96
C ALA A 35 11.93 18.07 -6.76
N ARG A 36 12.95 17.53 -6.10
CA ARG A 36 14.24 18.16 -5.87
C ARG A 36 15.35 17.12 -5.83
N SER A 37 16.53 17.44 -6.39
CA SER A 37 17.72 16.61 -6.25
C SER A 37 18.44 16.93 -4.94
N ALA A 38 18.77 15.87 -4.18
CA ALA A 38 19.69 15.89 -3.05
C ALA A 38 19.40 16.92 -1.94
N ASP A 39 18.16 17.03 -1.47
CA ASP A 39 17.81 17.82 -0.27
C ASP A 39 16.33 17.63 0.10
N THR A 40 15.86 18.30 1.17
CA THR A 40 14.46 18.29 1.60
C THR A 40 13.54 18.79 0.49
N VAL A 41 12.59 17.96 0.09
CA VAL A 41 11.63 18.28 -1.00
C VAL A 41 10.52 19.21 -0.52
N MET A 42 10.03 19.01 0.69
CA MET A 42 8.94 19.80 1.27
C MET A 42 9.21 20.05 2.75
N LEU A 43 9.19 21.30 3.16
CA LEU A 43 9.16 21.72 4.55
C LEU A 43 7.75 22.13 4.92
N ILE A 44 7.16 21.47 5.91
CA ILE A 44 5.87 21.81 6.48
C ILE A 44 6.11 22.23 7.93
N ASN A 45 5.75 23.47 8.26
CA ASN A 45 6.03 24.04 9.58
C ASN A 45 4.77 24.68 10.18
N ARG A 46 4.52 24.37 11.45
CA ARG A 46 3.53 25.02 12.30
C ARG A 46 4.26 25.89 13.32
N LEU A 47 4.10 27.22 13.23
CA LEU A 47 5.04 28.16 13.82
C LEU A 47 4.90 28.40 15.33
N THR A 48 3.71 28.32 15.90
CA THR A 48 3.45 28.89 17.22
C THR A 48 2.99 27.89 18.27
N ASP A 49 2.45 26.75 17.86
CA ASP A 49 1.87 25.75 18.75
C ASP A 49 1.94 24.34 18.18
N ASP A 50 1.63 23.35 18.98
CA ASP A 50 1.53 21.96 18.58
C ASP A 50 0.20 21.66 17.85
N GLY A 51 0.17 20.62 17.03
CA GLY A 51 -1.03 20.16 16.35
C GLY A 51 -0.80 19.61 14.94
N SER A 52 -1.88 19.48 14.18
CA SER A 52 -1.85 18.91 12.84
C SER A 52 -1.07 19.79 11.86
N VAL A 53 -0.15 19.18 11.14
CA VAL A 53 0.58 19.79 10.01
C VAL A 53 0.07 19.28 8.67
N ILE A 54 -0.48 18.05 8.62
CA ILE A 54 -1.19 17.49 7.46
C ILE A 54 -2.47 16.84 7.97
N LYS A 55 -3.61 17.11 7.30
CA LYS A 55 -4.86 16.36 7.47
C LYS A 55 -5.13 15.54 6.22
N ILE A 56 -5.54 14.31 6.43
CA ILE A 56 -5.91 13.36 5.38
C ILE A 56 -7.42 13.15 5.50
N GLN A 57 -8.15 13.39 4.41
CA GLN A 57 -9.59 13.27 4.39
C GLN A 57 -10.04 12.37 3.24
N GLY A 58 -11.00 11.51 3.52
CA GLY A 58 -11.77 10.76 2.54
C GLY A 58 -13.16 11.37 2.41
N GLN A 59 -13.51 11.91 1.24
CA GLN A 59 -14.72 12.69 1.01
C GLN A 59 -14.79 13.90 1.99
N THR A 60 -15.64 13.86 3.01
CA THR A 60 -15.78 14.92 4.02
C THR A 60 -15.29 14.50 5.40
N ASN A 61 -14.88 13.25 5.56
CA ASN A 61 -14.44 12.70 6.84
C ASN A 61 -12.94 12.89 7.04
N ASN A 62 -12.53 13.12 8.29
CA ASN A 62 -11.13 13.14 8.66
C ASN A 62 -10.67 11.68 8.92
N GLU A 63 -9.83 11.15 8.03
CA GLU A 63 -9.33 9.78 8.13
C GLU A 63 -8.03 9.70 8.94
N GLY A 64 -7.27 10.80 8.98
CA GLY A 64 -6.03 10.83 9.74
C GLY A 64 -5.29 12.15 9.66
N SER A 65 -4.14 12.21 10.34
CA SER A 65 -3.30 13.41 10.35
C SER A 65 -1.84 13.09 10.70
N ILE A 66 -0.95 13.95 10.24
CA ILE A 66 0.42 14.04 10.75
C ILE A 66 0.46 15.25 11.69
N ASN A 67 0.87 15.01 12.93
CA ASN A 67 0.90 16.04 13.98
C ASN A 67 2.32 16.23 14.53
N VAL A 68 2.58 17.42 15.01
CA VAL A 68 3.77 17.72 15.82
C VAL A 68 3.35 18.02 17.26
N SER A 69 4.16 17.56 18.22
CA SER A 69 4.01 17.88 19.64
C SER A 69 5.37 17.85 20.31
N GLY A 70 5.85 19.01 20.76
CA GLY A 70 7.20 19.18 21.27
C GLY A 70 8.24 18.71 20.23
N SER A 71 9.04 17.68 20.57
CA SER A 71 10.02 17.06 19.67
C SER A 71 9.52 15.82 18.94
N THR A 72 8.21 15.55 18.98
CA THR A 72 7.62 14.31 18.47
C THR A 72 6.75 14.57 17.24
N VAL A 73 6.86 13.67 16.26
CA VAL A 73 5.92 13.56 15.14
C VAL A 73 5.07 12.31 15.36
N SER A 74 3.74 12.46 15.25
CA SER A 74 2.81 11.35 15.33
C SER A 74 1.97 11.23 14.06
N TYR A 75 1.68 9.97 13.69
CA TYR A 75 0.77 9.61 12.62
C TYR A 75 -0.50 9.09 13.26
N ASN A 76 -1.58 9.87 13.21
CA ASN A 76 -2.83 9.53 13.87
C ASN A 76 -3.73 8.73 12.94
N ALA A 77 -4.46 7.78 13.55
CA ALA A 77 -5.13 6.67 12.88
C ALA A 77 -4.14 5.82 12.08
N PHE A 78 -3.12 5.24 12.78
CA PHE A 78 -2.09 4.44 12.14
C PHE A 78 -2.46 2.96 12.13
N THR A 79 -2.48 2.40 10.92
CA THR A 79 -2.42 0.96 10.66
C THR A 79 -1.30 0.73 9.65
N GLY A 80 -0.28 -0.01 10.05
CA GLY A 80 0.79 -0.41 9.14
C GLY A 80 0.33 -1.61 8.33
N SER A 81 0.24 -1.46 7.01
CA SER A 81 -0.10 -2.54 6.09
C SER A 81 0.89 -2.58 4.95
N HIS A 82 1.05 -3.77 4.38
CA HIS A 82 1.82 -4.02 3.19
C HIS A 82 0.98 -4.75 2.16
N TRP A 83 1.30 -4.55 0.89
CA TRP A 83 0.69 -5.32 -0.17
C TRP A 83 1.24 -6.75 -0.20
N SER A 84 0.43 -7.67 -0.67
CA SER A 84 0.74 -9.07 -0.86
C SER A 84 -0.21 -9.63 -1.91
N ARG A 85 -0.05 -10.89 -2.30
CA ARG A 85 -0.99 -11.61 -3.14
C ARG A 85 -1.03 -13.08 -2.79
N LEU A 86 -2.09 -13.77 -3.20
CA LEU A 86 -2.15 -15.22 -3.06
C LEU A 86 -1.18 -15.90 -4.04
N ALA A 87 -0.73 -17.10 -3.67
CA ALA A 87 0.23 -17.87 -4.47
C ALA A 87 -0.24 -18.12 -5.92
N ASP A 88 -1.53 -18.35 -6.09
CA ASP A 88 -2.18 -18.62 -7.38
C ASP A 88 -2.70 -17.36 -8.09
N ASN A 89 -2.40 -16.18 -7.55
CA ASN A 89 -2.87 -14.89 -8.06
C ASN A 89 -4.40 -14.78 -8.18
N SER A 90 -5.15 -15.55 -7.40
CA SER A 90 -6.62 -15.51 -7.39
C SER A 90 -7.16 -14.36 -6.50
N LYS A 91 -8.45 -14.01 -6.70
CA LYS A 91 -9.17 -13.02 -5.89
C LYS A 91 -10.45 -13.62 -5.29
N PRO A 92 -10.34 -14.60 -4.37
CA PRO A 92 -11.51 -15.15 -3.71
C PRO A 92 -12.14 -14.14 -2.74
N THR A 93 -13.36 -14.42 -2.30
CA THR A 93 -13.97 -13.64 -1.22
C THR A 93 -13.23 -13.92 0.09
N ILE A 94 -12.56 -12.92 0.65
CA ILE A 94 -11.91 -12.96 1.96
C ILE A 94 -12.55 -11.90 2.86
N PHE A 95 -12.99 -12.29 4.05
CA PHE A 95 -13.55 -11.34 5.01
C PHE A 95 -12.46 -10.49 5.68
N ARG A 96 -12.75 -9.23 5.94
CA ARG A 96 -11.81 -8.34 6.66
C ARG A 96 -11.45 -8.92 8.03
N GLY A 97 -10.20 -8.74 8.41
CA GLY A 97 -9.67 -9.29 9.67
C GLY A 97 -9.30 -10.77 9.61
N THR A 98 -9.47 -11.44 8.46
CA THR A 98 -9.01 -12.83 8.26
C THR A 98 -7.50 -12.92 8.40
N ILE A 99 -7.01 -13.87 9.20
CA ILE A 99 -5.58 -14.07 9.43
C ILE A 99 -4.92 -14.64 8.16
N MET A 100 -3.81 -14.04 7.78
CA MET A 100 -2.99 -14.43 6.66
C MET A 100 -1.66 -15.02 7.15
N GLU A 101 -1.15 -16.01 6.44
CA GLU A 101 0.18 -16.59 6.64
C GLU A 101 1.09 -16.26 5.46
N SER A 102 2.33 -15.87 5.73
CA SER A 102 3.35 -15.77 4.68
C SER A 102 3.70 -17.16 4.16
N ILE A 103 4.00 -17.25 2.88
CA ILE A 103 4.59 -18.44 2.25
C ILE A 103 6.03 -18.10 1.83
N ASP A 104 6.85 -19.13 1.62
CA ASP A 104 8.23 -18.95 1.23
C ASP A 104 8.35 -18.70 -0.29
N GLU A 105 7.67 -17.66 -0.74
CA GLU A 105 7.57 -17.22 -2.13
C GLU A 105 7.41 -15.70 -2.17
N MET A 106 8.26 -15.03 -2.97
CA MET A 106 8.19 -13.57 -3.10
C MET A 106 7.13 -13.17 -4.13
N CYS A 107 6.53 -11.99 -3.93
CA CYS A 107 5.71 -11.37 -4.97
C CYS A 107 6.56 -11.03 -6.19
N ASP A 108 5.96 -11.08 -7.36
CA ASP A 108 6.61 -10.82 -8.64
C ASP A 108 5.61 -10.12 -9.58
N TRP A 109 6.13 -9.34 -10.53
CA TRP A 109 5.30 -8.65 -11.53
C TRP A 109 6.02 -8.48 -12.83
N TYR A 110 5.27 -8.15 -13.89
CA TYR A 110 5.84 -7.80 -15.17
C TYR A 110 5.81 -6.29 -15.36
N GLN A 111 6.83 -5.77 -16.04
CA GLN A 111 6.95 -4.38 -16.40
C GLN A 111 7.30 -4.21 -17.87
N ALA A 112 6.71 -3.20 -18.49
CA ALA A 112 7.20 -2.64 -19.74
C ALA A 112 8.27 -1.60 -19.42
N VAL A 113 9.49 -1.78 -19.90
CA VAL A 113 10.63 -0.90 -19.62
C VAL A 113 11.17 -0.32 -20.89
N ALA A 114 11.12 1.02 -21.04
CA ALA A 114 11.69 1.75 -22.15
C ALA A 114 12.90 2.59 -21.69
N ASP A 115 13.97 2.56 -22.47
CA ASP A 115 15.11 3.46 -22.30
C ASP A 115 14.86 4.77 -23.06
N VAL A 116 14.91 5.88 -22.33
CA VAL A 116 14.81 7.23 -22.91
C VAL A 116 16.19 7.86 -22.90
N ALA A 117 16.67 8.21 -24.08
CA ALA A 117 17.97 8.83 -24.22
C ALA A 117 17.98 10.26 -23.65
N GLU A 118 19.15 10.74 -23.30
CA GLU A 118 19.36 12.14 -22.96
C GLU A 118 18.83 13.04 -24.08
N SER A 119 18.14 14.10 -23.72
CA SER A 119 17.61 15.08 -24.66
C SER A 119 17.76 16.50 -24.11
N THR A 120 17.70 17.48 -24.97
CA THR A 120 17.74 18.91 -24.60
C THR A 120 16.45 19.55 -25.07
N ASP A 121 15.77 20.27 -24.21
CA ASP A 121 14.56 21.01 -24.58
C ASP A 121 14.88 22.29 -25.39
N ASP A 122 13.84 22.92 -25.93
CA ASP A 122 13.95 24.15 -26.73
C ASP A 122 14.56 25.35 -25.97
N LYS A 123 14.66 25.25 -24.64
CA LYS A 123 15.25 26.26 -23.75
C LYS A 123 16.69 25.94 -23.36
N GLY A 124 17.24 24.83 -23.87
CA GLY A 124 18.59 24.38 -23.54
C GLY A 124 18.74 23.60 -22.24
N ASN A 125 17.64 23.17 -21.60
CA ASN A 125 17.72 22.34 -20.41
C ASN A 125 17.97 20.89 -20.82
N VAL A 126 18.96 20.25 -20.20
CA VAL A 126 19.29 18.86 -20.44
C VAL A 126 18.37 17.97 -19.60
N LYS A 127 17.68 17.03 -20.23
CA LYS A 127 17.00 15.91 -19.60
C LYS A 127 17.92 14.69 -19.67
N PRO A 128 18.41 14.17 -18.53
CA PRO A 128 19.32 13.04 -18.56
C PRO A 128 18.63 11.76 -19.06
N ALA A 129 19.42 10.83 -19.57
CA ALA A 129 18.93 9.51 -19.93
C ALA A 129 18.28 8.83 -18.73
N HIS A 130 17.12 8.20 -18.91
CA HIS A 130 16.37 7.54 -17.85
C HIS A 130 15.54 6.38 -18.40
N LYS A 131 15.01 5.58 -17.50
CA LYS A 131 14.08 4.50 -17.85
C LYS A 131 12.66 4.88 -17.45
N ILE A 132 11.73 4.59 -18.33
CA ILE A 132 10.30 4.59 -18.03
C ILE A 132 9.89 3.16 -17.77
N LYS A 133 9.21 2.94 -16.67
CA LYS A 133 8.68 1.63 -16.27
C LYS A 133 7.18 1.75 -16.05
N GLN A 134 6.45 0.78 -16.53
CA GLN A 134 5.01 0.65 -16.29
C GLN A 134 4.71 -0.81 -15.97
N GLU A 135 3.99 -1.06 -14.90
CA GLU A 135 3.47 -2.38 -14.58
C GLU A 135 2.46 -2.81 -15.65
N ILE A 136 2.52 -4.08 -16.03
CA ILE A 136 1.68 -4.68 -17.07
C ILE A 136 1.31 -6.10 -16.70
N SER A 137 0.16 -6.57 -17.16
CA SER A 137 -0.07 -8.01 -17.30
C SER A 137 0.77 -8.56 -18.44
N LEU A 138 1.30 -9.79 -18.30
CA LEU A 138 2.01 -10.44 -19.40
C LEU A 138 1.02 -10.69 -20.54
N PRO A 139 1.17 -10.04 -21.72
CA PRO A 139 0.22 -10.23 -22.80
C PRO A 139 0.28 -11.65 -23.37
N ASP A 140 -0.87 -12.16 -23.84
CA ASP A 140 -0.97 -13.47 -24.45
C ASP A 140 0.06 -13.67 -25.57
N GLY A 141 0.79 -14.78 -25.50
CA GLY A 141 1.80 -15.14 -26.50
C GLY A 141 3.10 -14.34 -26.40
N LYS A 142 3.26 -13.50 -25.38
CA LYS A 142 4.50 -12.78 -25.10
C LYS A 142 5.30 -13.44 -23.99
N SER A 143 6.61 -13.16 -23.99
CA SER A 143 7.57 -13.64 -23.00
C SER A 143 8.44 -12.48 -22.49
N VAL A 144 9.08 -12.71 -21.35
CA VAL A 144 10.13 -11.80 -20.85
C VAL A 144 11.22 -11.64 -21.91
N GLY A 145 11.59 -10.39 -22.20
CA GLY A 145 12.53 -10.04 -23.26
C GLY A 145 11.87 -9.61 -24.59
N ASP A 146 10.58 -9.87 -24.77
CA ASP A 146 9.86 -9.44 -25.96
C ASP A 146 9.63 -7.91 -25.98
N ALA A 147 9.61 -7.38 -27.18
CA ALA A 147 9.26 -5.96 -27.38
C ALA A 147 7.77 -5.73 -27.12
N ILE A 148 7.47 -4.59 -26.49
CA ILE A 148 6.11 -4.14 -26.19
C ILE A 148 6.00 -2.64 -26.41
N THR A 149 4.84 -2.21 -26.92
CA THR A 149 4.48 -0.79 -27.00
C THR A 149 3.48 -0.51 -25.88
N PHE A 150 3.70 0.59 -25.16
CA PHE A 150 2.83 1.02 -24.05
C PHE A 150 2.77 2.54 -23.98
N THR A 151 1.72 3.06 -23.35
CA THR A 151 1.53 4.50 -23.18
C THR A 151 1.79 4.88 -21.73
N PHE A 152 2.72 5.80 -21.51
CA PHE A 152 2.99 6.36 -20.18
C PHE A 152 2.82 7.88 -20.23
N ILE A 153 1.93 8.43 -19.41
CA ILE A 153 1.60 9.86 -19.37
C ILE A 153 1.40 10.43 -20.78
N GLU A 154 0.40 9.91 -21.50
CA GLU A 154 0.00 10.36 -22.85
C GLU A 154 1.08 10.20 -23.95
N THR A 155 2.22 9.58 -23.67
CA THR A 155 3.30 9.34 -24.61
C THR A 155 3.47 7.84 -24.87
N GLU A 156 3.52 7.46 -26.13
CA GLU A 156 3.77 6.09 -26.54
C GLU A 156 5.28 5.77 -26.50
N TYR A 157 5.62 4.64 -25.91
CA TYR A 157 6.97 4.13 -25.81
C TYR A 157 7.05 2.70 -26.35
N THR A 158 8.19 2.38 -26.96
CA THR A 158 8.56 0.99 -27.24
C THR A 158 9.62 0.55 -26.25
N GLY A 159 9.35 -0.53 -25.55
CA GLY A 159 10.23 -1.06 -24.53
C GLY A 159 10.31 -2.59 -24.59
N THR A 160 10.76 -3.17 -23.51
CA THR A 160 10.95 -4.62 -23.35
C THR A 160 10.19 -5.10 -22.11
N ILE A 161 9.59 -6.27 -22.20
CA ILE A 161 8.94 -6.92 -21.05
C ILE A 161 10.02 -7.45 -20.11
N VAL A 162 9.98 -7.03 -18.85
CA VAL A 162 10.87 -7.46 -17.78
C VAL A 162 10.03 -8.07 -16.67
N LYS A 163 10.50 -9.15 -16.06
CA LYS A 163 9.95 -9.66 -14.80
C LYS A 163 10.80 -9.10 -13.66
N GLU A 164 10.17 -8.53 -12.67
CA GLU A 164 10.82 -8.11 -11.43
C GLU A 164 10.28 -8.94 -10.27
N ASP A 165 11.16 -9.39 -9.39
CA ASP A 165 10.81 -10.04 -8.13
C ASP A 165 10.93 -9.00 -7.01
N ASP A 166 9.96 -8.98 -6.12
CA ASP A 166 10.04 -8.15 -4.92
C ASP A 166 11.11 -8.68 -3.96
N VAL A 167 11.73 -7.77 -3.22
CA VAL A 167 12.76 -8.14 -2.23
C VAL A 167 12.25 -8.03 -0.78
N LYS A 168 10.99 -7.64 -0.58
CA LYS A 168 10.42 -7.35 0.74
C LYS A 168 9.06 -8.02 0.97
N HIS A 169 8.22 -8.10 -0.07
CA HIS A 169 6.84 -8.55 0.04
C HIS A 169 6.72 -10.01 -0.39
N THR A 170 6.30 -10.85 0.53
CA THR A 170 6.05 -12.26 0.26
C THR A 170 4.61 -12.45 -0.18
N LYS A 171 4.37 -13.48 -0.98
CA LYS A 171 3.03 -14.01 -1.19
C LYS A 171 2.49 -14.61 0.11
N CYS A 172 1.19 -14.69 0.21
CA CYS A 172 0.52 -15.18 1.41
C CYS A 172 -0.62 -16.15 1.07
N LYS A 173 -1.18 -16.71 2.10
CA LYS A 173 -2.40 -17.54 2.06
C LYS A 173 -3.29 -17.21 3.25
N VAL A 174 -4.57 -17.54 3.16
CA VAL A 174 -5.42 -17.58 4.36
C VAL A 174 -4.84 -18.60 5.32
N SER A 175 -4.72 -18.25 6.60
CA SER A 175 -4.15 -19.13 7.62
C SER A 175 -4.94 -20.43 7.71
N ASP A 176 -4.28 -21.54 7.46
CA ASP A 176 -4.84 -22.92 7.50
C ASP A 176 -4.22 -23.78 8.61
N THR A 177 -3.36 -23.19 9.42
CA THR A 177 -2.63 -23.89 10.48
C THR A 177 -2.89 -23.22 11.83
N ALA A 178 -3.42 -23.98 12.78
CA ALA A 178 -3.60 -23.48 14.15
C ALA A 178 -2.24 -23.19 14.79
N ASP A 179 -2.17 -22.08 15.54
CA ASP A 179 -0.95 -21.64 16.24
C ASP A 179 0.26 -21.45 15.29
N SER A 180 0.02 -21.11 14.04
CA SER A 180 1.06 -20.92 13.04
C SER A 180 2.04 -19.82 13.44
N LYS A 181 3.34 -20.07 13.27
CA LYS A 181 4.41 -19.06 13.41
C LYS A 181 4.57 -18.20 12.17
N LYS A 182 3.90 -18.56 11.07
CA LYS A 182 3.98 -17.87 9.79
C LYS A 182 2.89 -16.80 9.65
N VAL A 183 2.18 -16.48 10.76
CA VAL A 183 1.21 -15.38 10.74
C VAL A 183 1.90 -14.12 10.22
N TYR A 184 1.24 -13.46 9.27
CA TYR A 184 1.79 -12.35 8.50
C TYR A 184 1.02 -11.06 8.72
N GLY A 185 -0.18 -11.17 9.26
CA GLY A 185 -1.11 -10.08 9.51
C GLY A 185 -2.55 -10.51 9.27
N VAL A 186 -3.40 -9.54 9.04
CA VAL A 186 -4.81 -9.77 8.72
C VAL A 186 -5.19 -9.09 7.40
N PHE A 187 -6.04 -9.74 6.62
CA PHE A 187 -6.57 -9.18 5.38
C PHE A 187 -7.35 -7.89 5.66
N SER A 188 -6.99 -6.82 4.97
CA SER A 188 -7.66 -5.52 5.06
C SER A 188 -8.66 -5.33 3.92
N ASN A 189 -8.18 -5.35 2.71
CA ASN A 189 -8.95 -5.17 1.49
C ASN A 189 -8.13 -5.65 0.29
N TRP A 190 -8.82 -5.87 -0.83
CA TRP A 190 -8.16 -5.95 -2.11
C TRP A 190 -7.69 -4.56 -2.50
N ASP A 191 -6.51 -4.48 -3.10
CA ASP A 191 -6.04 -3.27 -3.74
C ASP A 191 -6.81 -3.16 -5.05
N ASP A 192 -7.78 -2.25 -5.09
CA ASP A 192 -8.52 -1.99 -6.30
C ASP A 192 -7.70 -1.02 -7.13
N ALA A 193 -7.25 -1.47 -8.28
CA ALA A 193 -6.53 -0.69 -9.28
C ALA A 193 -7.38 0.47 -9.80
N ASP A 194 -7.55 1.49 -9.00
CA ASP A 194 -8.28 2.71 -9.36
C ASP A 194 -7.48 3.60 -10.32
N ASP A 195 -6.20 3.31 -10.49
CA ASP A 195 -5.30 4.12 -11.32
C ASP A 195 -5.22 3.66 -12.78
N GLY A 196 -5.85 2.55 -13.12
CA GLY A 196 -5.86 1.99 -14.47
C GLY A 196 -4.48 1.54 -14.97
N LEU A 197 -3.50 1.45 -14.08
CA LEU A 197 -2.13 1.06 -14.38
C LEU A 197 -1.88 -0.43 -14.14
N ASP A 198 -2.66 -1.04 -13.29
CA ASP A 198 -2.51 -2.44 -12.92
C ASP A 198 -3.26 -3.31 -13.91
N GLY A 199 -2.54 -4.03 -14.71
CA GLY A 199 -3.13 -5.20 -15.34
C GLY A 199 -3.51 -6.19 -14.24
N ASP A 200 -4.55 -6.92 -14.38
CA ASP A 200 -5.10 -8.10 -13.65
C ASP A 200 -4.33 -8.65 -12.43
N VAL A 201 -3.68 -7.78 -11.67
CA VAL A 201 -2.89 -8.15 -10.50
C VAL A 201 -3.80 -8.11 -9.29
N ASN A 202 -4.04 -9.26 -8.70
CA ASN A 202 -4.91 -9.40 -7.54
C ASN A 202 -4.14 -9.13 -6.24
N ASP A 203 -3.65 -7.91 -6.09
CA ASP A 203 -2.98 -7.47 -4.89
C ASP A 203 -3.96 -7.24 -3.74
N MET A 204 -3.50 -7.49 -2.54
CA MET A 204 -4.25 -7.23 -1.32
C MET A 204 -3.40 -6.46 -0.31
N MET A 205 -4.06 -5.71 0.54
CA MET A 205 -3.45 -5.07 1.69
C MET A 205 -3.58 -5.97 2.92
N VAL A 206 -2.44 -6.29 3.53
CA VAL A 206 -2.35 -7.05 4.77
C VAL A 206 -1.92 -6.12 5.89
N ALA A 207 -2.80 -5.91 6.88
CA ALA A 207 -2.52 -5.10 8.06
C ALA A 207 -1.70 -5.91 9.06
N GLN A 208 -0.56 -5.36 9.49
CA GLN A 208 0.43 -6.07 10.31
C GLN A 208 0.64 -5.45 11.69
N VAL A 209 0.53 -4.14 11.81
CA VAL A 209 0.83 -3.43 13.05
C VAL A 209 -0.10 -2.24 13.25
N GLY A 210 -0.42 -1.94 14.50
CA GLY A 210 -1.29 -0.83 14.88
C GLY A 210 -2.71 -1.26 15.23
N THR A 211 -3.62 -0.30 15.33
CA THR A 211 -5.02 -0.58 15.68
C THR A 211 -5.81 -1.00 14.46
N TYR A 212 -6.45 -2.16 14.55
CA TYR A 212 -7.29 -2.71 13.49
C TYR A 212 -8.40 -3.59 14.06
N ILE A 213 -9.02 -4.40 13.21
CA ILE A 213 -9.98 -5.46 13.60
C ILE A 213 -9.41 -6.83 13.25
N ILE A 214 -9.73 -7.85 14.07
CA ILE A 214 -9.38 -9.24 13.78
C ILE A 214 -10.63 -10.10 13.79
N ARG A 215 -10.70 -11.05 12.86
CA ARG A 215 -11.80 -12.00 12.71
C ARG A 215 -11.63 -13.18 13.66
N VAL A 216 -12.59 -13.33 14.56
CA VAL A 216 -12.63 -14.37 15.61
C VAL A 216 -13.58 -15.49 15.20
N ASN A 217 -13.23 -16.73 15.51
CA ASN A 217 -14.09 -17.89 15.27
C ASN A 217 -15.41 -17.77 16.04
N LYS A 218 -16.50 -18.22 15.44
CA LYS A 218 -17.87 -18.12 15.99
C LYS A 218 -18.05 -18.77 17.37
N ASP A 219 -17.27 -19.83 17.63
CA ASP A 219 -17.36 -20.63 18.86
C ASP A 219 -16.36 -20.15 19.94
N VAL A 220 -15.60 -19.10 19.67
CA VAL A 220 -14.63 -18.49 20.59
C VAL A 220 -15.22 -17.23 21.21
N THR A 221 -15.06 -17.08 22.51
CA THR A 221 -15.34 -15.84 23.24
C THR A 221 -14.03 -15.18 23.63
N VAL A 222 -13.92 -13.88 23.42
CA VAL A 222 -12.72 -13.08 23.75
C VAL A 222 -13.05 -11.99 24.75
N GLU A 223 -12.04 -11.63 25.54
CA GLU A 223 -12.11 -10.51 26.48
C GLU A 223 -11.03 -9.47 26.15
N ALA A 224 -11.21 -8.24 26.62
CA ALA A 224 -10.19 -7.20 26.47
C ALA A 224 -8.90 -7.65 27.19
N GLY A 225 -7.78 -7.60 26.47
CA GLY A 225 -6.48 -8.06 26.98
C GLY A 225 -6.04 -9.42 26.46
N ASP A 226 -6.93 -10.24 25.94
CA ASP A 226 -6.57 -11.55 25.38
C ASP A 226 -5.58 -11.40 24.22
N LEU A 227 -4.58 -12.28 24.21
CA LEU A 227 -3.72 -12.50 23.05
C LEU A 227 -4.38 -13.50 22.10
N LEU A 228 -4.28 -13.23 20.81
CA LEU A 228 -4.92 -14.03 19.77
C LEU A 228 -3.90 -14.69 18.85
N VAL A 229 -4.21 -15.92 18.45
CA VAL A 229 -3.45 -16.74 17.50
C VAL A 229 -4.38 -17.28 16.42
N SER A 230 -3.81 -17.81 15.34
CA SER A 230 -4.60 -18.48 14.31
C SER A 230 -5.33 -19.72 14.87
N ASN A 231 -6.59 -19.86 14.50
CA ASN A 231 -7.39 -21.05 14.73
C ASN A 231 -7.19 -22.14 13.67
N GLY A 232 -6.53 -21.80 12.54
CA GLY A 232 -6.27 -22.72 11.42
C GLY A 232 -7.35 -22.69 10.32
N ASP A 233 -8.22 -21.70 10.33
CA ASP A 233 -9.30 -21.51 9.36
C ASP A 233 -9.47 -20.05 8.93
N GLY A 234 -8.41 -19.26 9.06
CA GLY A 234 -8.42 -17.82 8.82
C GLY A 234 -9.04 -17.01 9.95
N THR A 235 -9.59 -17.64 10.99
CA THR A 235 -10.11 -16.95 12.18
C THR A 235 -9.11 -17.01 13.34
N ALA A 236 -9.33 -16.15 14.33
CA ALA A 236 -8.57 -16.12 15.57
C ALA A 236 -9.22 -16.98 16.66
N LYS A 237 -8.37 -17.50 17.54
CA LYS A 237 -8.73 -18.04 18.87
C LYS A 237 -7.85 -17.38 19.94
N VAL A 238 -8.27 -17.50 21.21
CA VAL A 238 -7.46 -17.04 22.34
C VAL A 238 -6.20 -17.89 22.47
N GLN A 239 -5.06 -17.23 22.70
CA GLN A 239 -3.78 -17.87 22.99
C GLN A 239 -3.79 -18.47 24.41
N ASP A 240 -3.08 -19.56 24.61
CA ASP A 240 -3.08 -20.30 25.87
C ASP A 240 -2.35 -19.58 27.04
N ASP A 241 -1.48 -18.61 26.72
CA ASP A 241 -0.69 -17.85 27.68
C ASP A 241 -0.71 -16.34 27.37
N ASP A 242 -0.18 -15.52 28.26
CA ASP A 242 -0.14 -14.06 28.18
C ASP A 242 1.20 -13.48 27.67
N ILE A 243 2.00 -14.33 27.01
CA ILE A 243 3.31 -13.92 26.46
C ILE A 243 3.21 -13.73 24.94
N ILE A 244 3.57 -12.56 24.45
CA ILE A 244 3.66 -12.32 22.99
C ILE A 244 4.74 -13.24 22.41
N ARG A 245 4.33 -14.03 21.43
CA ARG A 245 5.17 -15.03 20.73
C ARG A 245 5.15 -14.79 19.23
N SER A 246 6.00 -15.50 18.50
CA SER A 246 6.00 -15.49 17.03
C SER A 246 4.67 -15.93 16.39
N LYS A 247 3.78 -16.55 17.13
CA LYS A 247 2.43 -16.96 16.69
C LYS A 247 1.33 -15.97 17.08
N THR A 248 1.64 -14.96 17.91
CA THR A 248 0.66 -13.98 18.37
C THR A 248 0.38 -13.00 17.24
N VAL A 249 -0.89 -12.88 16.86
CA VAL A 249 -1.34 -11.96 15.80
C VAL A 249 -1.77 -10.62 16.37
N ALA A 250 -2.50 -10.66 17.49
CA ALA A 250 -3.12 -9.46 18.03
C ALA A 250 -3.34 -9.56 19.54
N LYS A 251 -3.57 -8.38 20.16
CA LYS A 251 -4.13 -8.24 21.49
C LYS A 251 -5.51 -7.57 21.38
N VAL A 252 -6.52 -8.15 22.01
CA VAL A 252 -7.89 -7.63 22.02
C VAL A 252 -7.94 -6.31 22.81
N ASN A 253 -8.44 -5.25 22.18
CA ASN A 253 -8.68 -3.95 22.83
C ASN A 253 -10.09 -3.88 23.44
N SER A 254 -11.07 -4.53 22.79
CA SER A 254 -12.47 -4.58 23.24
C SER A 254 -13.13 -5.83 22.68
N ASN A 255 -14.03 -6.44 23.45
CA ASN A 255 -14.83 -7.57 23.01
C ASN A 255 -16.12 -7.17 22.26
N ILE A 256 -16.28 -5.88 21.97
CA ILE A 256 -17.41 -5.39 21.17
C ILE A 256 -17.30 -5.97 19.77
N LYS A 257 -18.35 -6.70 19.34
CA LYS A 257 -18.44 -7.20 17.98
C LYS A 257 -18.72 -6.06 17.03
N VAL A 258 -17.76 -5.77 16.13
CA VAL A 258 -17.88 -4.72 15.13
C VAL A 258 -18.74 -5.18 13.95
N GLU A 259 -18.49 -6.42 13.48
CA GLU A 259 -19.20 -7.03 12.36
C GLU A 259 -19.33 -8.53 12.60
N THR A 260 -20.42 -9.12 12.10
CA THR A 260 -20.62 -10.58 12.10
C THR A 260 -20.85 -11.04 10.66
N TYR A 261 -20.06 -12.02 10.24
CA TYR A 261 -20.09 -12.55 8.87
C TYR A 261 -21.11 -13.70 8.72
N SER A 262 -21.37 -14.06 7.47
CA SER A 262 -22.37 -15.08 7.10
C SER A 262 -22.05 -16.48 7.65
N ASP A 263 -20.78 -16.76 7.94
CA ASP A 263 -20.34 -18.03 8.56
C ASP A 263 -20.40 -18.02 10.09
N GLY A 264 -20.89 -16.94 10.68
CA GLY A 264 -21.03 -16.73 12.13
C GLY A 264 -19.76 -16.18 12.79
N SER A 265 -18.61 -16.14 12.11
CA SER A 265 -17.43 -15.48 12.65
C SER A 265 -17.68 -13.97 12.81
N TYR A 266 -16.93 -13.33 13.69
CA TYR A 266 -17.14 -11.92 14.01
C TYR A 266 -15.80 -11.19 14.17
N THR A 267 -15.81 -9.87 14.07
CA THR A 267 -14.61 -9.06 14.29
C THR A 267 -14.67 -8.30 15.60
N VAL A 268 -13.49 -8.12 16.20
CA VAL A 268 -13.29 -7.29 17.40
C VAL A 268 -12.14 -6.31 17.18
N PRO A 269 -12.16 -5.13 17.85
CA PRO A 269 -11.04 -4.19 17.84
C PRO A 269 -9.81 -4.80 18.52
N CYS A 270 -8.66 -4.64 17.91
CA CYS A 270 -7.39 -5.17 18.42
C CYS A 270 -6.20 -4.26 18.13
N THR A 271 -5.08 -4.57 18.75
CA THR A 271 -3.76 -4.09 18.36
C THR A 271 -3.00 -5.26 17.74
N LEU A 272 -2.58 -5.10 16.48
CA LEU A 272 -1.81 -6.11 15.73
C LEU A 272 -0.34 -6.09 16.16
N HIS A 273 0.29 -7.27 16.13
CA HIS A 273 1.66 -7.52 16.57
C HIS A 273 2.45 -8.42 15.59
N CYS A 274 2.11 -8.45 14.31
CA CYS A 274 2.82 -9.25 13.29
C CYS A 274 4.07 -8.56 12.77
#